data_7388ac27733393103d36af16e697de18
#
_entry.id   7388ac27733393103d36af16e697de18
#
_cell.length_a   1.000
_cell.length_b   1.000
_cell.length_c   1.000
_cell.angle_alpha   90.00
_cell.angle_beta   90.00
_cell.angle_gamma   90.00
#
_symmetry.space_group_name_H-M   'P 1'
#
loop_
_entity.id
_entity.type
_entity.pdbx_description
1 polymer ?
#
loop_
_entity_poly.entity_id
_entity_poly.type
_entity_poly.pdbx_seq_one_letter_code
_entity_poly.pdbx_strand_id
1 'polypeptide(L)'
;QLRLQGQRRTGEARLNALLATPEAIRIVLPANPSILISDIASTPLLIEMAMQQRPWLHQQQRQVDAAQDRQALAREDLLPDLTLGAAYGYRQDEPNGASRADLFSINLGIKIPLYSSSKQHRQISQRGAELNARREALRSAQLQVRSEVEQSASDYQQAREQADLLEQGMIPQSKQTVASMLVGYQVGKVDFSALIQAQLMVNRLQLQYWQAISDSQKAYADLQAAIGNSELTAAGLTPSYSLLHVNGGIRHE
;
A
#
# COMPACT_ATOMS: atom_id res chain seq x y z
N GLN A 1 18.35 -7.02 28.68
CA GLN A 1 17.06 -7.73 28.73
C GLN A 1 15.87 -6.76 28.90
N LEU A 2 15.90 -5.80 29.84
CA LEU A 2 14.81 -4.84 30.08
C LEU A 2 14.42 -4.03 28.82
N ARG A 3 15.41 -3.57 28.03
CA ARG A 3 15.16 -2.83 26.79
C ARG A 3 14.39 -3.67 25.75
N LEU A 4 14.78 -4.92 25.57
CA LEU A 4 14.11 -5.84 24.63
C LEU A 4 12.67 -6.17 25.06
N GLN A 5 12.44 -6.32 26.36
CA GLN A 5 11.09 -6.51 26.89
C GLN A 5 10.20 -5.28 26.66
N GLY A 6 10.78 -4.07 26.82
CA GLY A 6 10.06 -2.82 26.50
C GLY A 6 9.70 -2.72 25.01
N GLN A 7 10.64 -3.00 24.11
CA GLN A 7 10.41 -3.01 22.67
C GLN A 7 9.35 -4.04 22.26
N ARG A 8 9.38 -5.24 22.86
CA ARG A 8 8.36 -6.26 22.63
C ARG A 8 6.97 -5.78 23.02
N ARG A 9 6.80 -5.21 24.24
CA ARG A 9 5.51 -4.67 24.69
C ARG A 9 4.98 -3.57 23.75
N THR A 10 5.87 -2.68 23.29
CA THR A 10 5.49 -1.63 22.33
C THR A 10 5.07 -2.23 20.98
N GLY A 11 5.75 -3.27 20.51
CA GLY A 11 5.37 -4.00 19.29
C GLY A 11 4.01 -4.70 19.42
N GLU A 12 3.79 -5.40 20.54
CA GLU A 12 2.49 -6.05 20.85
C GLU A 12 1.35 -5.03 20.90
N ALA A 13 1.56 -3.86 21.53
CA ALA A 13 0.55 -2.80 21.58
C ALA A 13 0.22 -2.24 20.19
N ARG A 14 1.24 -2.04 19.32
CA ARG A 14 1.02 -1.59 17.94
C ARG A 14 0.26 -2.62 17.12
N LEU A 15 0.57 -3.90 17.24
CA LEU A 15 -0.14 -4.97 16.56
C LEU A 15 -1.61 -5.06 17.01
N ASN A 16 -1.85 -4.99 18.31
CA ASN A 16 -3.22 -4.98 18.85
C ASN A 16 -4.03 -3.78 18.34
N ALA A 17 -3.39 -2.59 18.23
CA ALA A 17 -4.03 -1.41 17.66
C ALA A 17 -4.37 -1.59 16.17
N LEU A 18 -3.48 -2.18 15.37
CA LEU A 18 -3.71 -2.46 13.95
C LEU A 18 -4.80 -3.52 13.72
N LEU A 19 -4.88 -4.51 14.61
CA LEU A 19 -5.89 -5.57 14.57
C LEU A 19 -7.25 -5.12 15.14
N ALA A 20 -7.32 -3.88 15.67
CA ALA A 20 -8.52 -3.33 16.32
C ALA A 20 -9.09 -4.26 17.41
N THR A 21 -8.23 -4.98 18.11
CA THR A 21 -8.65 -5.89 19.20
C THR A 21 -9.02 -5.08 20.44
N PRO A 22 -10.25 -5.23 20.99
CA PRO A 22 -10.71 -4.46 22.15
C PRO A 22 -9.94 -4.80 23.43
N GLU A 23 -9.40 -6.01 23.52
CA GLU A 23 -8.56 -6.47 24.62
C GLU A 23 -7.13 -6.73 24.15
N ALA A 24 -6.14 -6.43 24.99
CA ALA A 24 -4.74 -6.68 24.69
C ALA A 24 -4.47 -8.20 24.63
N ILE A 25 -4.48 -8.76 23.43
CA ILE A 25 -4.15 -10.17 23.20
C ILE A 25 -2.64 -10.34 23.33
N ARG A 26 -2.20 -11.27 24.16
CA ARG A 26 -0.80 -11.65 24.24
C ARG A 26 -0.41 -12.44 23.00
N ILE A 27 0.46 -11.86 22.16
CA ILE A 27 0.95 -12.52 20.96
C ILE A 27 2.02 -13.55 21.36
N VAL A 28 1.70 -14.82 21.14
CA VAL A 28 2.64 -15.93 21.37
C VAL A 28 3.45 -16.11 20.08
N LEU A 29 4.72 -15.74 20.12
CA LEU A 29 5.64 -16.01 19.01
C LEU A 29 6.17 -17.44 19.12
N PRO A 30 6.30 -18.19 18.01
CA PRO A 30 6.94 -19.49 18.01
C PRO A 30 8.40 -19.37 18.47
N ALA A 31 8.88 -20.36 19.22
CA ALA A 31 10.25 -20.34 19.75
C ALA A 31 11.31 -20.36 18.64
N ASN A 32 11.00 -21.02 17.52
CA ASN A 32 11.81 -21.05 16.30
C ASN A 32 10.91 -20.73 15.11
N PRO A 33 10.80 -19.47 14.70
CA PRO A 33 10.07 -19.14 13.49
C PRO A 33 10.85 -19.69 12.29
N SER A 34 10.28 -20.69 11.59
CA SER A 34 10.77 -21.06 10.26
C SER A 34 10.31 -19.99 9.27
N ILE A 35 11.16 -19.00 9.08
CA ILE A 35 10.89 -17.92 8.13
C ILE A 35 11.46 -18.38 6.79
N LEU A 36 10.57 -18.77 5.88
CA LEU A 36 10.95 -19.07 4.50
C LEU A 36 11.23 -17.75 3.78
N ILE A 37 12.46 -17.55 3.40
CA ILE A 37 12.85 -16.48 2.48
C ILE A 37 12.66 -17.05 1.07
N SER A 38 11.58 -16.66 0.41
CA SER A 38 11.21 -17.15 -0.92
C SER A 38 11.89 -16.35 -2.03
N ASP A 39 12.12 -16.97 -3.18
CA ASP A 39 12.50 -16.24 -4.37
C ASP A 39 11.36 -15.33 -4.82
N ILE A 40 11.68 -14.11 -5.19
CA ILE A 40 10.74 -13.18 -5.80
C ILE A 40 10.84 -13.25 -7.33
N ALA A 41 9.75 -12.86 -7.99
CA ALA A 41 9.75 -12.72 -9.44
C ALA A 41 10.77 -11.65 -9.91
N SER A 42 11.11 -11.67 -11.18
CA SER A 42 12.05 -10.66 -11.72
C SER A 42 11.48 -9.25 -11.57
N THR A 43 12.34 -8.28 -11.28
CA THR A 43 11.94 -6.87 -11.08
C THR A 43 11.08 -6.31 -12.23
N PRO A 44 11.38 -6.58 -13.52
CA PRO A 44 10.50 -6.14 -14.61
C PRO A 44 9.07 -6.68 -14.53
N LEU A 45 8.90 -7.94 -14.15
CA LEU A 45 7.59 -8.56 -13.98
C LEU A 45 6.83 -7.96 -12.79
N LEU A 46 7.52 -7.69 -11.67
CA LEU A 46 6.94 -7.03 -10.51
C LEU A 46 6.46 -5.61 -10.84
N ILE A 47 7.21 -4.86 -11.66
CA ILE A 47 6.81 -3.54 -12.15
C ILE A 47 5.55 -3.65 -13.02
N GLU A 48 5.51 -4.61 -13.94
CA GLU A 48 4.34 -4.82 -14.79
C GLU A 48 3.08 -5.13 -13.96
N MET A 49 3.20 -6.02 -12.98
CA MET A 49 2.11 -6.32 -12.04
C MET A 49 1.65 -5.06 -11.28
N ALA A 50 2.57 -4.25 -10.78
CA ALA A 50 2.26 -3.02 -10.08
C ALA A 50 1.53 -2.01 -10.98
N MET A 51 1.93 -1.86 -12.24
CA MET A 51 1.27 -0.98 -13.21
C MET A 51 -0.17 -1.39 -13.49
N GLN A 52 -0.47 -2.69 -13.42
CA GLN A 52 -1.81 -3.22 -13.69
C GLN A 52 -2.71 -3.27 -12.46
N GLN A 53 -2.14 -3.54 -11.27
CA GLN A 53 -2.92 -3.90 -10.09
C GLN A 53 -3.02 -2.80 -9.03
N ARG A 54 -2.11 -1.80 -9.06
CA ARG A 54 -2.06 -0.81 -7.98
C ARG A 54 -3.26 0.14 -8.00
N PRO A 55 -4.10 0.14 -6.93
CA PRO A 55 -5.32 0.95 -6.88
C PRO A 55 -5.06 2.45 -7.03
N TRP A 56 -3.92 2.93 -6.53
CA TRP A 56 -3.53 4.33 -6.66
C TRP A 56 -3.36 4.78 -8.11
N LEU A 57 -2.80 3.93 -9.00
CA LEU A 57 -2.69 4.24 -10.43
C LEU A 57 -4.07 4.28 -11.09
N HIS A 58 -4.97 3.37 -10.74
CA HIS A 58 -6.35 3.41 -11.19
C HIS A 58 -7.06 4.68 -10.75
N GLN A 59 -6.83 5.15 -9.52
CA GLN A 59 -7.36 6.43 -9.04
C GLN A 59 -6.83 7.60 -9.88
N GLN A 60 -5.53 7.66 -10.18
CA GLN A 60 -4.96 8.70 -11.02
C GLN A 60 -5.54 8.68 -12.45
N GLN A 61 -5.72 7.48 -13.03
CA GLN A 61 -6.35 7.33 -14.32
C GLN A 61 -7.78 7.88 -14.31
N ARG A 62 -8.59 7.55 -13.30
CA ARG A 62 -9.96 8.08 -13.18
C ARG A 62 -10.00 9.60 -13.04
N GLN A 63 -8.96 10.21 -12.45
CA GLN A 63 -8.86 11.67 -12.41
C GLN A 63 -8.57 12.28 -13.79
N VAL A 64 -7.77 11.59 -14.63
CA VAL A 64 -7.56 11.97 -16.04
C VAL A 64 -8.87 11.88 -16.81
N ASP A 65 -9.59 10.76 -16.70
CA ASP A 65 -10.86 10.54 -17.38
C ASP A 65 -11.87 11.64 -17.00
N ALA A 66 -12.02 11.93 -15.71
CA ALA A 66 -12.90 12.99 -15.22
C ALA A 66 -12.50 14.40 -15.72
N ALA A 67 -11.21 14.68 -15.87
CA ALA A 67 -10.74 15.95 -16.43
C ALA A 67 -11.01 16.03 -17.94
N GLN A 68 -10.92 14.92 -18.65
CA GLN A 68 -11.28 14.81 -20.07
C GLN A 68 -12.77 15.08 -20.28
N ASP A 69 -13.63 14.48 -19.45
CA ASP A 69 -15.09 14.70 -19.53
C ASP A 69 -15.45 16.17 -19.22
N ARG A 70 -14.77 16.80 -18.25
CA ARG A 70 -14.95 18.24 -17.95
C ARG A 70 -14.54 19.12 -19.13
N GLN A 71 -13.48 18.73 -19.86
CA GLN A 71 -13.10 19.48 -21.06
C GLN A 71 -14.12 19.28 -22.18
N ALA A 72 -14.66 18.05 -22.36
CA ALA A 72 -15.72 17.78 -23.31
C ALA A 72 -16.97 18.60 -22.98
N LEU A 73 -17.41 18.58 -21.71
CA LEU A 73 -18.53 19.40 -21.24
C LEU A 73 -18.34 20.89 -21.55
N ALA A 74 -17.13 21.43 -21.28
CA ALA A 74 -16.84 22.82 -21.59
C ALA A 74 -16.90 23.16 -23.10
N ARG A 75 -16.74 22.16 -23.98
CA ARG A 75 -16.96 22.33 -25.42
C ARG A 75 -18.45 22.33 -25.77
N GLU A 76 -19.26 21.51 -25.10
CA GLU A 76 -20.71 21.50 -25.27
C GLU A 76 -21.34 22.84 -24.80
N ASP A 77 -20.75 23.56 -23.85
CA ASP A 77 -21.17 24.90 -23.44
C ASP A 77 -21.11 25.97 -24.57
N LEU A 78 -20.53 25.63 -25.73
CA LEU A 78 -20.60 26.47 -26.94
C LEU A 78 -21.94 26.34 -27.68
N LEU A 79 -22.69 25.26 -27.45
CA LEU A 79 -23.98 25.01 -28.05
C LEU A 79 -25.07 25.79 -27.29
N PRO A 80 -26.15 26.18 -27.97
CA PRO A 80 -27.29 26.81 -27.31
C PRO A 80 -28.02 25.83 -26.39
N ASP A 81 -28.37 26.26 -25.18
CA ASP A 81 -29.26 25.51 -24.30
C ASP A 81 -30.70 25.60 -24.76
N LEU A 82 -31.38 24.46 -24.90
CA LEU A 82 -32.80 24.39 -25.19
C LEU A 82 -33.56 23.99 -23.93
N THR A 83 -34.54 24.81 -23.56
CA THR A 83 -35.43 24.51 -22.44
C THR A 83 -36.88 24.40 -22.93
N LEU A 84 -37.51 23.27 -22.59
CA LEU A 84 -38.92 23.02 -22.78
C LEU A 84 -39.59 22.92 -21.42
N GLY A 85 -40.60 23.76 -21.20
CA GLY A 85 -41.38 23.73 -19.97
C GLY A 85 -42.86 23.58 -20.28
N ALA A 86 -43.59 22.86 -19.44
CA ALA A 86 -45.04 22.80 -19.43
C ALA A 86 -45.54 23.10 -18.02
N ALA A 87 -46.56 23.94 -17.88
CA ALA A 87 -47.18 24.22 -16.61
C ALA A 87 -48.69 24.16 -16.72
N TYR A 88 -49.31 23.56 -15.72
CA TYR A 88 -50.74 23.53 -15.52
C TYR A 88 -51.09 24.28 -14.24
N GLY A 89 -51.97 25.29 -14.34
CA GLY A 89 -52.43 26.09 -13.19
C GLY A 89 -53.92 25.82 -12.98
N TYR A 90 -54.26 25.12 -11.91
CA TYR A 90 -55.64 25.01 -11.44
C TYR A 90 -56.06 26.37 -10.83
N ARG A 91 -57.25 26.88 -11.25
CA ARG A 91 -57.81 28.12 -10.71
C ARG A 91 -59.09 27.85 -9.94
N GLN A 92 -59.18 28.28 -8.70
CA GLN A 92 -60.42 28.24 -7.94
C GLN A 92 -61.42 29.23 -8.52
N ASP A 93 -62.70 28.86 -8.47
CA ASP A 93 -63.79 29.74 -8.84
C ASP A 93 -63.79 31.04 -8.03
N GLU A 94 -64.34 32.11 -8.61
CA GLU A 94 -64.41 33.41 -7.90
C GLU A 94 -65.41 33.33 -6.73
N PRO A 95 -65.25 34.18 -5.69
CA PRO A 95 -66.17 34.23 -4.56
C PRO A 95 -67.65 34.58 -4.94
N ASN A 96 -67.85 35.14 -6.13
CA ASN A 96 -69.18 35.44 -6.72
C ASN A 96 -69.78 34.25 -7.47
N GLY A 97 -69.14 33.06 -7.49
CA GLY A 97 -69.61 31.84 -8.13
C GLY A 97 -69.28 31.76 -9.63
N ALA A 98 -68.51 32.67 -10.20
CA ALA A 98 -68.10 32.60 -11.59
C ALA A 98 -66.96 31.56 -11.74
N SER A 99 -67.13 30.59 -12.64
CA SER A 99 -66.14 29.57 -12.94
C SER A 99 -64.95 30.15 -13.67
N ARG A 100 -63.74 29.79 -13.23
CA ARG A 100 -62.46 30.17 -13.86
C ARG A 100 -61.89 28.98 -14.61
N ALA A 101 -61.55 29.18 -15.87
CA ALA A 101 -60.86 28.15 -16.64
C ALA A 101 -59.43 27.94 -16.16
N ASP A 102 -59.01 26.71 -16.07
CA ASP A 102 -57.63 26.34 -15.76
C ASP A 102 -56.66 26.85 -16.83
N LEU A 103 -55.43 27.11 -16.46
CA LEU A 103 -54.40 27.61 -17.37
C LEU A 103 -53.44 26.50 -17.73
N PHE A 104 -53.24 26.24 -19.00
CA PHE A 104 -52.20 25.39 -19.52
C PHE A 104 -51.21 26.25 -20.33
N SER A 105 -49.93 26.12 -20.06
CA SER A 105 -48.88 26.86 -20.77
C SER A 105 -47.74 25.93 -21.18
N ILE A 106 -47.26 26.10 -22.40
CA ILE A 106 -46.04 25.49 -22.92
C ILE A 106 -45.07 26.62 -23.27
N ASN A 107 -43.83 26.49 -22.83
CA ASN A 107 -42.78 27.45 -23.14
C ASN A 107 -41.55 26.73 -23.71
N LEU A 108 -41.01 27.30 -24.79
CA LEU A 108 -39.75 26.92 -25.39
C LEU A 108 -38.79 28.10 -25.26
N GLY A 109 -37.65 27.84 -24.60
CA GLY A 109 -36.59 28.83 -24.45
C GLY A 109 -35.33 28.39 -25.16
N ILE A 110 -34.61 29.32 -25.79
CA ILE A 110 -33.29 29.07 -26.40
C ILE A 110 -32.31 30.08 -25.78
N LYS A 111 -31.26 29.60 -25.12
CA LYS A 111 -30.21 30.43 -24.54
C LYS A 111 -28.95 30.35 -25.41
N ILE A 112 -28.66 31.44 -26.12
CA ILE A 112 -27.51 31.50 -27.04
C ILE A 112 -26.33 32.19 -26.34
N PRO A 113 -25.13 31.59 -26.30
CA PRO A 113 -23.94 32.21 -25.70
C PRO A 113 -23.33 33.26 -26.64
N LEU A 114 -23.73 34.54 -26.46
CA LEU A 114 -23.30 35.67 -27.33
C LEU A 114 -21.82 36.03 -27.16
N TYR A 115 -21.20 35.73 -26.01
CA TYR A 115 -19.79 36.06 -25.67
C TYR A 115 -18.90 34.83 -25.65
N SER A 116 -19.11 33.88 -26.56
CA SER A 116 -18.37 32.57 -26.59
C SER A 116 -16.85 32.76 -26.72
N SER A 117 -16.38 33.77 -27.47
CA SER A 117 -14.95 34.01 -27.68
C SER A 117 -14.18 34.42 -26.41
N SER A 118 -14.83 35.19 -25.51
CA SER A 118 -14.17 35.70 -24.31
C SER A 118 -14.32 34.81 -23.08
N LYS A 119 -15.42 34.08 -22.94
CA LYS A 119 -15.73 33.25 -21.77
C LYS A 119 -15.50 31.74 -22.04
N GLN A 120 -16.25 31.19 -22.98
CA GLN A 120 -16.27 29.74 -23.24
C GLN A 120 -14.92 29.22 -23.76
N HIS A 121 -14.28 29.91 -24.71
CA HIS A 121 -12.96 29.51 -25.22
C HIS A 121 -11.87 29.55 -24.14
N ARG A 122 -11.90 30.54 -23.22
CA ARG A 122 -10.98 30.57 -22.08
C ARG A 122 -11.23 29.42 -21.11
N GLN A 123 -12.51 29.08 -20.89
CA GLN A 123 -12.88 27.93 -20.06
C GLN A 123 -12.39 26.62 -20.66
N ILE A 124 -12.55 26.41 -21.98
CA ILE A 124 -12.02 25.22 -22.69
C ILE A 124 -10.50 25.15 -22.54
N SER A 125 -9.79 26.29 -22.72
CA SER A 125 -8.34 26.35 -22.54
C SER A 125 -7.91 26.03 -21.11
N GLN A 126 -8.65 26.53 -20.12
CA GLN A 126 -8.42 26.22 -18.71
C GLN A 126 -8.59 24.71 -18.44
N ARG A 127 -9.70 24.12 -18.92
CA ARG A 127 -9.94 22.67 -18.77
C ARG A 127 -8.90 21.82 -19.52
N GLY A 128 -8.41 22.30 -20.67
CA GLY A 128 -7.31 21.67 -21.38
C GLY A 128 -6.00 21.66 -20.58
N ALA A 129 -5.66 22.78 -19.94
CA ALA A 129 -4.51 22.85 -19.05
C ALA A 129 -4.66 21.94 -17.80
N GLU A 130 -5.87 21.87 -17.22
CA GLU A 130 -6.19 20.96 -16.12
C GLU A 130 -6.02 19.49 -16.54
N LEU A 131 -6.52 19.11 -17.71
CA LEU A 131 -6.34 17.75 -18.26
C LEU A 131 -4.86 17.41 -18.44
N ASN A 132 -4.07 18.32 -19.00
CA ASN A 132 -2.63 18.10 -19.16
C ASN A 132 -1.93 17.95 -17.80
N ALA A 133 -2.28 18.75 -16.80
CA ALA A 133 -1.77 18.60 -15.44
C ALA A 133 -2.10 17.23 -14.83
N ARG A 134 -3.31 16.69 -15.06
CA ARG A 134 -3.69 15.34 -14.60
C ARG A 134 -2.94 14.23 -15.33
N ARG A 135 -2.69 14.38 -16.62
CA ARG A 135 -1.87 13.43 -17.40
C ARG A 135 -0.43 13.37 -16.89
N GLU A 136 0.17 14.53 -16.63
CA GLU A 136 1.53 14.57 -16.07
C GLU A 136 1.58 14.03 -14.63
N ALA A 137 0.54 14.25 -13.82
CA ALA A 137 0.42 13.65 -12.50
C ALA A 137 0.34 12.11 -12.57
N LEU A 138 -0.42 11.54 -13.51
CA LEU A 138 -0.46 10.10 -13.76
C LEU A 138 0.92 9.56 -14.16
N ARG A 139 1.61 10.24 -15.08
CA ARG A 139 2.95 9.86 -15.51
C ARG A 139 3.95 9.88 -14.36
N SER A 140 3.90 10.92 -13.52
CA SER A 140 4.71 11.00 -12.31
C SER A 140 4.42 9.87 -11.34
N ALA A 141 3.12 9.53 -11.14
CA ALA A 141 2.72 8.41 -10.30
C ALA A 141 3.25 7.06 -10.82
N GLN A 142 3.24 6.84 -12.15
CA GLN A 142 3.80 5.64 -12.77
C GLN A 142 5.31 5.52 -12.52
N LEU A 143 6.05 6.61 -12.68
CA LEU A 143 7.49 6.64 -12.40
C LEU A 143 7.79 6.39 -10.91
N GLN A 144 6.98 6.96 -10.02
CA GLN A 144 7.11 6.73 -8.59
C GLN A 144 6.86 5.27 -8.22
N VAL A 145 5.80 4.65 -8.74
CA VAL A 145 5.51 3.22 -8.52
C VAL A 145 6.66 2.35 -8.99
N ARG A 146 7.21 2.63 -10.18
CA ARG A 146 8.37 1.92 -10.69
C ARG A 146 9.56 1.98 -9.73
N SER A 147 9.89 3.18 -9.26
CA SER A 147 11.00 3.40 -8.32
C SER A 147 10.75 2.70 -6.98
N GLU A 148 9.53 2.74 -6.46
CA GLU A 148 9.17 2.05 -5.20
C GLU A 148 9.33 0.53 -5.33
N VAL A 149 8.89 -0.06 -6.44
CA VAL A 149 9.04 -1.51 -6.69
C VAL A 149 10.51 -1.89 -6.85
N GLU A 150 11.28 -1.13 -7.64
CA GLU A 150 12.73 -1.36 -7.83
C GLU A 150 13.47 -1.30 -6.50
N GLN A 151 13.18 -0.30 -5.66
CA GLN A 151 13.79 -0.15 -4.36
C GLN A 151 13.43 -1.29 -3.41
N SER A 152 12.13 -1.58 -3.25
CA SER A 152 11.68 -2.64 -2.33
C SER A 152 12.19 -4.03 -2.76
N ALA A 153 12.28 -4.29 -4.07
CA ALA A 153 12.86 -5.53 -4.58
C ALA A 153 14.36 -5.62 -4.29
N SER A 154 15.10 -4.52 -4.45
CA SER A 154 16.52 -4.45 -4.13
C SER A 154 16.79 -4.62 -2.62
N ASP A 155 16.00 -3.94 -1.78
CA ASP A 155 16.11 -4.05 -0.32
C ASP A 155 15.84 -5.47 0.17
N TYR A 156 14.83 -6.14 -0.44
CA TYR A 156 14.55 -7.55 -0.15
C TYR A 156 15.72 -8.47 -0.53
N GLN A 157 16.25 -8.33 -1.75
CA GLN A 157 17.38 -9.14 -2.21
C GLN A 157 18.60 -8.94 -1.32
N GLN A 158 18.94 -7.69 -1.00
CA GLN A 158 20.08 -7.38 -0.15
C GLN A 158 19.94 -8.00 1.24
N ALA A 159 18.76 -7.85 1.88
CA ALA A 159 18.52 -8.41 3.21
C ALA A 159 18.57 -9.95 3.19
N ARG A 160 18.06 -10.57 2.13
CA ARG A 160 18.14 -12.02 1.90
C ARG A 160 19.59 -12.50 1.77
N GLU A 161 20.34 -11.90 0.85
CA GLU A 161 21.74 -12.26 0.63
C GLU A 161 22.57 -12.09 1.91
N GLN A 162 22.30 -11.06 2.68
CA GLN A 162 22.93 -10.85 3.98
C GLN A 162 22.57 -11.95 4.98
N ALA A 163 21.32 -12.39 5.03
CA ALA A 163 20.89 -13.48 5.90
C ALA A 163 21.58 -14.80 5.50
N ASP A 164 21.61 -15.12 4.20
CA ASP A 164 22.26 -16.32 3.67
C ASP A 164 23.77 -16.34 3.96
N LEU A 165 24.46 -15.22 3.77
CA LEU A 165 25.88 -15.07 4.07
C LEU A 165 26.17 -15.30 5.58
N LEU A 166 25.32 -14.76 6.45
CA LEU A 166 25.46 -14.93 7.90
C LEU A 166 25.19 -16.37 8.31
N GLU A 167 24.13 -17.00 7.79
CA GLU A 167 23.72 -18.36 8.17
C GLU A 167 24.69 -19.43 7.67
N GLN A 168 25.05 -19.37 6.38
CA GLN A 168 25.82 -20.42 5.72
C GLN A 168 27.34 -20.19 5.82
N GLY A 169 27.78 -18.94 5.98
CA GLY A 169 29.18 -18.56 6.00
C GLY A 169 29.69 -18.17 7.37
N MET A 170 29.32 -16.96 7.84
CA MET A 170 29.98 -16.33 8.96
C MET A 170 29.72 -16.99 10.32
N ILE A 171 28.49 -17.45 10.58
CA ILE A 171 28.13 -18.07 11.87
C ILE A 171 28.84 -19.44 12.03
N PRO A 172 28.80 -20.37 11.03
CA PRO A 172 29.53 -21.62 11.14
C PRO A 172 31.04 -21.41 11.33
N GLN A 173 31.67 -20.53 10.55
CA GLN A 173 33.10 -20.23 10.66
C GLN A 173 33.46 -19.64 12.03
N SER A 174 32.63 -18.75 12.56
CA SER A 174 32.86 -18.16 13.89
C SER A 174 32.70 -19.21 15.01
N LYS A 175 31.73 -20.13 14.90
CA LYS A 175 31.58 -21.25 15.84
C LYS A 175 32.79 -22.17 15.81
N GLN A 176 33.34 -22.48 14.63
CA GLN A 176 34.55 -23.25 14.47
C GLN A 176 35.77 -22.55 15.11
N THR A 177 35.87 -21.25 14.95
CA THR A 177 36.90 -20.44 15.62
C THR A 177 36.81 -20.55 17.13
N VAL A 178 35.62 -20.45 17.71
CA VAL A 178 35.40 -20.63 19.15
C VAL A 178 35.83 -22.01 19.62
N ALA A 179 35.47 -23.07 18.86
CA ALA A 179 35.84 -24.43 19.18
C ALA A 179 37.38 -24.61 19.18
N SER A 180 38.09 -24.06 18.19
CA SER A 180 39.56 -24.10 18.12
C SER A 180 40.21 -23.31 19.25
N MET A 181 39.66 -22.12 19.61
CA MET A 181 40.16 -21.31 20.72
C MET A 181 39.94 -21.99 22.06
N LEU A 182 38.84 -22.73 22.24
CA LEU A 182 38.59 -23.49 23.47
C LEU A 182 39.65 -24.56 23.68
N VAL A 183 40.00 -25.30 22.65
CA VAL A 183 41.11 -26.31 22.71
C VAL A 183 42.44 -25.61 23.04
N GLY A 184 42.74 -24.47 22.38
CA GLY A 184 43.94 -23.67 22.65
C GLY A 184 44.00 -23.16 24.07
N TYR A 185 42.86 -22.75 24.64
CA TYR A 185 42.77 -22.30 26.05
C TYR A 185 43.05 -23.48 27.03
N GLN A 186 42.49 -24.66 26.78
CA GLN A 186 42.69 -25.85 27.60
C GLN A 186 44.16 -26.27 27.69
N VAL A 187 44.93 -26.02 26.63
CA VAL A 187 46.37 -26.31 26.60
C VAL A 187 47.27 -25.10 26.95
N GLY A 188 46.67 -24.01 27.44
CA GLY A 188 47.40 -22.81 27.89
C GLY A 188 47.99 -21.94 26.77
N LYS A 189 47.57 -22.14 25.50
CA LYS A 189 48.09 -21.41 24.33
C LYS A 189 47.25 -20.14 23.97
N VAL A 190 46.04 -20.06 24.46
CA VAL A 190 45.09 -18.97 24.18
C VAL A 190 44.64 -18.38 25.53
N ASP A 191 44.55 -17.05 25.59
CA ASP A 191 44.06 -16.35 26.76
C ASP A 191 42.54 -16.42 26.87
N PHE A 192 42.03 -16.40 28.11
CA PHE A 192 40.59 -16.42 28.40
C PHE A 192 39.82 -15.27 27.75
N SER A 193 40.42 -14.07 27.73
CA SER A 193 39.79 -12.90 27.13
C SER A 193 39.56 -13.06 25.62
N ALA A 194 40.51 -13.71 24.92
CA ALA A 194 40.37 -13.98 23.50
C ALA A 194 39.24 -14.98 23.22
N LEU A 195 39.10 -16.04 24.06
CA LEU A 195 37.98 -16.99 23.95
C LEU A 195 36.62 -16.30 24.17
N ILE A 196 36.51 -15.42 25.17
CA ILE A 196 35.28 -14.66 25.42
C ILE A 196 34.95 -13.73 24.25
N GLN A 197 35.96 -13.05 23.68
CA GLN A 197 35.75 -12.17 22.52
C GLN A 197 35.22 -12.98 21.29
N ALA A 198 35.76 -14.17 21.05
CA ALA A 198 35.27 -15.05 19.99
C ALA A 198 33.83 -15.47 20.24
N GLN A 199 33.47 -15.82 21.49
CA GLN A 199 32.08 -16.17 21.83
C GLN A 199 31.12 -14.98 21.68
N LEU A 200 31.56 -13.79 22.04
CA LEU A 200 30.76 -12.56 21.82
C LEU A 200 30.56 -12.26 20.33
N MET A 201 31.55 -12.60 19.49
CA MET A 201 31.42 -12.46 18.04
C MET A 201 30.33 -13.39 17.49
N VAL A 202 30.26 -14.65 17.91
CA VAL A 202 29.18 -15.57 17.51
C VAL A 202 27.80 -14.99 17.87
N ASN A 203 27.66 -14.51 19.12
CA ASN A 203 26.40 -13.89 19.56
C ASN A 203 26.03 -12.66 18.72
N ARG A 204 27.03 -11.83 18.36
CA ARG A 204 26.82 -10.66 17.51
C ARG A 204 26.35 -11.05 16.11
N LEU A 205 26.99 -12.04 15.49
CA LEU A 205 26.59 -12.54 14.17
C LEU A 205 25.19 -13.16 14.18
N GLN A 206 24.81 -13.86 15.25
CA GLN A 206 23.44 -14.37 15.40
C GLN A 206 22.42 -13.25 15.52
N LEU A 207 22.72 -12.18 16.25
CA LEU A 207 21.83 -11.00 16.31
C LEU A 207 21.71 -10.31 14.95
N GLN A 208 22.80 -10.19 14.19
CA GLN A 208 22.78 -9.65 12.83
C GLN A 208 21.97 -10.51 11.88
N TYR A 209 22.05 -11.83 12.00
CA TYR A 209 21.22 -12.75 11.21
C TYR A 209 19.72 -12.52 11.45
N TRP A 210 19.29 -12.47 12.72
CA TRP A 210 17.90 -12.21 13.05
C TRP A 210 17.44 -10.81 12.61
N GLN A 211 18.35 -9.85 12.62
CA GLN A 211 18.08 -8.51 12.08
C GLN A 211 17.85 -8.58 10.57
N ALA A 212 18.73 -9.24 9.82
CA ALA A 212 18.59 -9.41 8.37
C ALA A 212 17.30 -10.15 7.99
N ILE A 213 16.93 -11.19 8.74
CA ILE A 213 15.65 -11.90 8.58
C ILE A 213 14.47 -10.92 8.79
N SER A 214 14.50 -10.12 9.86
CA SER A 214 13.44 -9.14 10.11
C SER A 214 13.34 -8.09 9.00
N ASP A 215 14.48 -7.63 8.51
CA ASP A 215 14.54 -6.60 7.46
C ASP A 215 14.08 -7.18 6.10
N SER A 216 14.39 -8.45 5.79
CA SER A 216 13.86 -9.12 4.60
C SER A 216 12.33 -9.24 4.64
N GLN A 217 11.75 -9.55 5.80
CA GLN A 217 10.29 -9.66 5.93
C GLN A 217 9.58 -8.30 5.80
N LYS A 218 10.21 -7.22 6.33
CA LYS A 218 9.70 -5.86 6.13
C LYS A 218 9.75 -5.46 4.66
N ALA A 219 10.91 -5.65 4.02
CA ALA A 219 11.08 -5.32 2.62
C ALA A 219 10.14 -6.13 1.72
N TYR A 220 9.84 -7.39 2.07
CA TYR A 220 8.83 -8.19 1.39
C TYR A 220 7.42 -7.61 1.53
N ALA A 221 7.05 -7.18 2.73
CA ALA A 221 5.75 -6.53 2.96
C ALA A 221 5.66 -5.18 2.22
N ASP A 222 6.74 -4.40 2.19
CA ASP A 222 6.82 -3.15 1.44
C ASP A 222 6.70 -3.40 -0.07
N LEU A 223 7.32 -4.47 -0.59
CA LEU A 223 7.19 -4.90 -1.97
C LEU A 223 5.74 -5.30 -2.32
N GLN A 224 5.07 -6.05 -1.44
CA GLN A 224 3.65 -6.39 -1.59
C GLN A 224 2.78 -5.13 -1.67
N ALA A 225 3.01 -4.17 -0.78
CA ALA A 225 2.30 -2.90 -0.78
C ALA A 225 2.60 -2.08 -2.05
N ALA A 226 3.85 -2.08 -2.52
CA ALA A 226 4.26 -1.37 -3.74
C ALA A 226 3.59 -1.94 -4.99
N ILE A 227 3.37 -3.24 -5.07
CA ILE A 227 2.68 -3.91 -6.18
C ILE A 227 1.16 -3.75 -6.07
N GLY A 228 0.64 -3.51 -4.86
CA GLY A 228 -0.80 -3.41 -4.62
C GLY A 228 -1.52 -4.76 -4.57
N ASN A 229 -0.77 -5.84 -4.35
CA ASN A 229 -1.31 -7.19 -4.21
C ASN A 229 -0.93 -7.76 -2.84
N SER A 230 -1.91 -8.31 -2.12
CA SER A 230 -1.68 -9.02 -0.86
C SER A 230 -1.09 -10.42 -1.05
N GLU A 231 -1.09 -10.95 -2.28
CA GLU A 231 -0.62 -12.30 -2.59
C GLU A 231 0.52 -12.26 -3.62
N LEU A 232 1.74 -11.99 -3.15
CA LEU A 232 2.96 -12.25 -3.94
C LEU A 232 3.34 -13.73 -3.83
N THR A 233 2.48 -14.59 -4.30
CA THR A 233 2.86 -15.95 -4.55
C THR A 233 3.46 -16.05 -5.94
N ALA A 234 4.79 -16.13 -6.01
CA ALA A 234 5.41 -16.71 -7.19
C ALA A 234 4.79 -18.10 -7.36
N ALA A 235 4.02 -18.28 -8.42
CA ALA A 235 3.51 -19.55 -8.93
C ALA A 235 3.42 -20.70 -7.89
N GLY A 236 2.35 -20.72 -7.09
CA GLY A 236 1.96 -21.95 -6.41
C GLY A 236 2.52 -22.22 -5.00
N LEU A 237 3.29 -21.32 -4.41
CA LEU A 237 3.69 -21.44 -3.00
C LEU A 237 2.80 -20.55 -2.14
N THR A 238 1.65 -21.07 -1.77
CA THR A 238 0.89 -20.50 -0.64
C THR A 238 1.78 -20.61 0.60
N PRO A 239 2.14 -19.50 1.27
CA PRO A 239 2.66 -19.62 2.60
C PRO A 239 1.52 -20.25 3.42
N SER A 240 1.76 -21.45 3.93
CA SER A 240 0.88 -22.06 4.92
C SER A 240 0.98 -21.22 6.21
N TYR A 241 0.36 -20.04 6.22
CA TYR A 241 -0.07 -19.45 7.45
C TYR A 241 -1.20 -20.34 7.95
N SER A 242 -0.84 -21.39 8.67
CA SER A 242 -1.78 -22.04 9.56
C SER A 242 -2.28 -20.91 10.46
N LEU A 243 -3.46 -20.42 10.12
CA LEU A 243 -4.22 -19.45 10.89
C LEU A 243 -4.03 -19.77 12.36
N LEU A 244 -3.53 -18.79 13.10
CA LEU A 244 -3.56 -18.79 14.55
C LEU A 244 -4.90 -19.36 14.99
N HIS A 245 -4.91 -20.59 15.48
CA HIS A 245 -6.05 -21.15 16.15
C HIS A 245 -6.32 -20.25 17.35
N VAL A 246 -7.23 -19.31 17.18
CA VAL A 246 -7.90 -18.62 18.28
C VAL A 246 -8.77 -19.67 18.94
N ASN A 247 -8.19 -20.38 19.89
CA ASN A 247 -8.92 -21.31 20.73
C ASN A 247 -9.71 -20.49 21.75
N GLY A 248 -10.81 -19.91 21.29
CA GLY A 248 -11.84 -19.27 22.12
C GLY A 248 -12.72 -20.35 22.75
N GLY A 249 -12.16 -21.04 23.73
CA GLY A 249 -12.96 -21.92 24.58
C GLY A 249 -13.92 -21.09 25.46
N ILE A 250 -15.10 -20.81 24.97
CA ILE A 250 -16.23 -20.38 25.80
C ILE A 250 -16.64 -21.59 26.60
N ARG A 251 -16.25 -21.66 27.88
CA ARG A 251 -16.93 -22.52 28.87
C ARG A 251 -18.10 -21.71 29.42
N HIS A 252 -19.29 -22.14 29.06
CA HIS A 252 -20.50 -21.84 29.83
C HIS A 252 -20.50 -22.73 31.07
N GLU A 253 -20.49 -22.13 32.23
CA GLU A 253 -21.16 -22.57 33.45
C GLU A 253 -21.81 -21.36 34.09
#